data_dfd4c2f879ee8cb1b5fe0edbefb9ce7c
#
_entry.id   dfd4c2f879ee8cb1b5fe0edbefb9ce7c
#
_cell.length_a   1.000
_cell.length_b   1.000
_cell.length_c   1.000
_cell.angle_alpha   90.00
_cell.angle_beta   90.00
_cell.angle_gamma   90.00
#
_symmetry.space_group_name_H-M   'P 1'
#
loop_
_entity.id
_entity.type
_entity.pdbx_description
1 polymer ?
#
loop_
_entity_poly.entity_id
_entity_poly.type
_entity_poly.pdbx_seq_one_letter_code
_entity_poly.pdbx_strand_id
1 'polypeptide(L)'
;AAGARDAQAEDYPARPVRIVVGFPAGAAGDLVSRAVAVHLGNALGQQFVVENRPGASSNIATEYAARSSKDGYTLFLGTVANVVNAAASSNLSFNFAKDFSPIALVATVPVVLVVHPSLGVNSVQELIALAKSKPDQLNFASSGVATTPHLAGALLNVRAGIKLVHVPYQGSSPAITDLLAGRTQIMFSPVSVVLPHIKAGTLKALAWAAPKRGG
;
A
#
# COMPACT_ATOMS: atom_id res chain seq x y z
N ALA A 1 30.69 -38.10 31.99
CA ALA A 1 29.84 -36.95 32.25
C ALA A 1 29.88 -36.03 30.99
N ALA A 2 28.84 -36.06 30.16
CA ALA A 2 28.66 -35.11 29.08
C ALA A 2 28.14 -33.81 29.70
N GLY A 3 28.95 -32.76 29.66
CA GLY A 3 28.53 -31.43 30.10
C GLY A 3 27.40 -30.90 29.23
N ALA A 4 26.26 -30.63 29.82
CA ALA A 4 25.21 -29.84 29.20
C ALA A 4 25.82 -28.45 28.91
N ARG A 5 25.99 -28.11 27.62
CA ARG A 5 26.25 -26.73 27.19
C ARG A 5 24.97 -25.97 27.44
N ASP A 6 25.01 -25.02 28.36
CA ASP A 6 23.94 -24.01 28.46
C ASP A 6 23.73 -23.41 27.06
N ALA A 7 22.57 -23.66 26.50
CA ALA A 7 22.14 -22.97 25.31
C ALA A 7 21.86 -21.51 25.70
N GLN A 8 22.88 -20.65 25.62
CA GLN A 8 22.66 -19.21 25.71
C GLN A 8 21.78 -18.84 24.52
N ALA A 9 20.62 -18.28 24.81
CA ALA A 9 19.81 -17.65 23.80
C ALA A 9 20.67 -16.55 23.12
N GLU A 10 20.94 -16.68 21.82
CA GLU A 10 21.63 -15.61 21.09
C GLU A 10 20.84 -14.32 21.26
N ASP A 11 21.54 -13.23 21.60
CA ASP A 11 20.93 -11.89 21.70
C ASP A 11 20.34 -11.52 20.33
N TYR A 12 19.01 -11.56 20.22
CA TYR A 12 18.33 -11.15 18.99
C TYR A 12 18.07 -9.65 19.00
N PRO A 13 18.39 -8.95 17.89
CA PRO A 13 19.05 -9.40 16.67
C PRO A 13 20.60 -9.29 16.76
N ALA A 14 21.32 -10.37 16.43
CA ALA A 14 22.78 -10.39 16.37
C ALA A 14 23.36 -9.94 15.01
N ARG A 15 22.51 -9.74 13.98
CA ARG A 15 22.85 -9.35 12.62
C ARG A 15 21.71 -8.53 11.98
N PRO A 16 21.95 -7.85 10.85
CA PRO A 16 20.92 -7.05 10.18
C PRO A 16 19.63 -7.84 9.89
N VAL A 17 18.49 -7.17 10.12
CA VAL A 17 17.14 -7.70 9.87
C VAL A 17 16.60 -7.05 8.60
N ARG A 18 16.00 -7.86 7.70
CA ARG A 18 15.35 -7.36 6.49
C ARG A 18 13.87 -7.13 6.70
N ILE A 19 13.36 -6.00 6.20
CA ILE A 19 11.92 -5.71 6.12
C ILE A 19 11.53 -5.74 4.64
N VAL A 20 10.86 -6.81 4.22
CA VAL A 20 10.42 -6.99 2.83
C VAL A 20 9.12 -6.23 2.60
N VAL A 21 9.09 -5.43 1.53
CA VAL A 21 7.96 -4.57 1.15
C VAL A 21 7.54 -4.86 -0.28
N GLY A 22 6.27 -5.20 -0.50
CA GLY A 22 5.73 -5.58 -1.81
C GLY A 22 5.41 -4.42 -2.76
N PHE A 23 5.92 -3.21 -2.48
CA PHE A 23 5.66 -2.00 -3.26
C PHE A 23 6.96 -1.24 -3.55
N PRO A 24 6.99 -0.39 -4.61
CA PRO A 24 8.17 0.41 -4.96
C PRO A 24 8.58 1.37 -3.84
N ALA A 25 9.84 1.81 -3.89
CA ALA A 25 10.34 2.89 -3.05
C ALA A 25 9.47 4.16 -3.20
N GLY A 26 9.29 4.89 -2.10
CA GLY A 26 8.43 6.08 -2.03
C GLY A 26 6.92 5.79 -1.97
N ALA A 27 6.47 4.54 -2.11
CA ALA A 27 5.10 4.17 -1.82
C ALA A 27 4.82 4.20 -0.30
N ALA A 28 3.54 4.28 0.10
CA ALA A 28 3.16 4.39 1.52
C ALA A 28 3.75 3.26 2.38
N GLY A 29 3.76 2.02 1.89
CA GLY A 29 4.36 0.88 2.60
C GLY A 29 5.87 1.03 2.80
N ASP A 30 6.58 1.57 1.81
CA ASP A 30 8.02 1.84 1.92
C ASP A 30 8.31 2.93 2.97
N LEU A 31 7.56 4.04 2.94
CA LEU A 31 7.72 5.13 3.91
C LEU A 31 7.50 4.65 5.35
N VAL A 32 6.43 3.88 5.58
CA VAL A 32 6.13 3.29 6.89
C VAL A 32 7.25 2.33 7.31
N SER A 33 7.70 1.44 6.42
CA SER A 33 8.76 0.48 6.74
C SER A 33 10.08 1.14 7.07
N ARG A 34 10.45 2.23 6.38
CA ARG A 34 11.68 2.99 6.69
C ARG A 34 11.60 3.67 8.05
N ALA A 35 10.45 4.24 8.41
CA ALA A 35 10.24 4.82 9.73
C ALA A 35 10.36 3.76 10.84
N VAL A 36 9.74 2.59 10.63
CA VAL A 36 9.84 1.43 11.54
C VAL A 36 11.29 0.93 11.63
N ALA A 37 11.99 0.82 10.49
CA ALA A 37 13.39 0.36 10.43
C ALA A 37 14.32 1.25 11.25
N VAL A 38 14.18 2.58 11.15
CA VAL A 38 14.95 3.53 11.95
C VAL A 38 14.66 3.36 13.45
N HIS A 39 13.37 3.25 13.81
CA HIS A 39 12.98 3.09 15.21
C HIS A 39 13.50 1.78 15.83
N LEU A 40 13.34 0.66 15.13
CA LEU A 40 13.82 -0.65 15.58
C LEU A 40 15.35 -0.69 15.61
N GLY A 41 16.03 -0.06 14.64
CA GLY A 41 17.49 0.03 14.62
C GLY A 41 18.03 0.75 15.85
N ASN A 42 17.42 1.88 16.22
CA ASN A 42 17.80 2.64 17.41
C ASN A 42 17.50 1.86 18.72
N ALA A 43 16.39 1.12 18.77
CA ALA A 43 15.99 0.40 19.97
C ALA A 43 16.78 -0.89 20.20
N LEU A 44 17.16 -1.60 19.13
CA LEU A 44 17.74 -2.94 19.19
C LEU A 44 19.22 -3.00 18.81
N GLY A 45 19.84 -1.86 18.45
CA GLY A 45 21.28 -1.78 18.18
C GLY A 45 21.75 -2.48 16.90
N GLN A 46 20.82 -2.88 16.02
CA GLN A 46 21.13 -3.55 14.75
C GLN A 46 20.44 -2.85 13.57
N GLN A 47 20.98 -3.03 12.37
CA GLN A 47 20.39 -2.44 11.15
C GLN A 47 19.11 -3.20 10.76
N PHE A 48 18.06 -2.43 10.45
CA PHE A 48 16.85 -2.92 9.78
C PHE A 48 16.84 -2.37 8.35
N VAL A 49 16.95 -3.27 7.37
CA VAL A 49 17.12 -2.91 5.95
C VAL A 49 15.79 -3.13 5.21
N VAL A 50 15.25 -2.07 4.61
CA VAL A 50 14.03 -2.17 3.79
C VAL A 50 14.40 -2.68 2.40
N GLU A 51 13.78 -3.79 1.98
CA GLU A 51 13.94 -4.42 0.69
C GLU A 51 12.63 -4.37 -0.10
N ASN A 52 12.60 -3.56 -1.16
CA ASN A 52 11.43 -3.42 -2.02
C ASN A 52 11.41 -4.52 -3.08
N ARG A 53 10.33 -5.32 -3.13
CA ARG A 53 10.06 -6.37 -4.12
C ARG A 53 8.67 -6.17 -4.73
N PRO A 54 8.48 -5.16 -5.59
CA PRO A 54 7.19 -4.87 -6.18
C PRO A 54 6.77 -5.95 -7.19
N GLY A 55 5.46 -6.03 -7.43
CA GLY A 55 4.87 -6.87 -8.46
C GLY A 55 3.72 -7.74 -7.97
N ALA A 56 2.79 -8.05 -8.88
CA ALA A 56 1.59 -8.84 -8.65
C ALA A 56 0.80 -8.42 -7.38
N SER A 57 0.64 -7.11 -7.18
CA SER A 57 -0.01 -6.54 -5.98
C SER A 57 0.57 -7.06 -4.66
N SER A 58 1.91 -7.10 -4.56
CA SER A 58 2.69 -7.60 -3.41
C SER A 58 2.82 -9.14 -3.33
N ASN A 59 2.21 -9.94 -4.21
CA ASN A 59 2.30 -11.40 -4.13
C ASN A 59 3.74 -11.90 -4.29
N ILE A 60 4.57 -11.26 -5.14
CA ILE A 60 5.99 -11.62 -5.30
C ILE A 60 6.75 -11.49 -3.96
N ALA A 61 6.55 -10.37 -3.26
CA ALA A 61 7.17 -10.15 -1.96
C ALA A 61 6.64 -11.11 -0.89
N THR A 62 5.34 -11.40 -0.92
CA THR A 62 4.69 -12.32 0.01
C THR A 62 5.23 -13.73 -0.13
N GLU A 63 5.34 -14.23 -1.36
CA GLU A 63 5.91 -15.55 -1.64
C GLU A 63 7.38 -15.64 -1.20
N TYR A 64 8.17 -14.62 -1.50
CA TYR A 64 9.57 -14.55 -1.06
C TYR A 64 9.70 -14.60 0.47
N ALA A 65 8.89 -13.81 1.18
CA ALA A 65 8.93 -13.77 2.64
C ALA A 65 8.43 -15.09 3.25
N ALA A 66 7.37 -15.70 2.69
CA ALA A 66 6.84 -16.99 3.15
C ALA A 66 7.86 -18.13 3.04
N ARG A 67 8.74 -18.07 2.02
CA ARG A 67 9.82 -19.06 1.80
C ARG A 67 11.12 -18.73 2.54
N SER A 68 11.22 -17.58 3.18
CA SER A 68 12.40 -17.19 3.95
C SER A 68 12.52 -18.01 5.25
N SER A 69 13.73 -18.06 5.83
CA SER A 69 13.99 -18.72 7.12
C SER A 69 13.09 -18.11 8.21
N LYS A 70 12.57 -18.97 9.09
CA LYS A 70 11.66 -18.58 10.19
C LYS A 70 12.45 -18.26 11.46
N ASP A 71 13.50 -17.47 11.30
CA ASP A 71 14.47 -17.12 12.35
C ASP A 71 14.33 -15.67 12.86
N GLY A 72 13.30 -14.96 12.40
CA GLY A 72 13.06 -13.57 12.78
C GLY A 72 13.85 -12.52 11.97
N TYR A 73 14.81 -12.92 11.12
CA TYR A 73 15.63 -11.97 10.36
C TYR A 73 15.04 -11.54 9.02
N THR A 74 13.86 -12.05 8.67
CA THR A 74 13.07 -11.56 7.54
C THR A 74 11.68 -11.20 8.03
N LEU A 75 11.40 -9.90 8.10
CA LEU A 75 10.09 -9.35 8.41
C LEU A 75 9.37 -9.01 7.11
N PHE A 76 8.06 -9.03 7.12
CA PHE A 76 7.23 -8.68 5.96
C PHE A 76 6.20 -7.62 6.33
N LEU A 77 6.11 -6.55 5.53
CA LEU A 77 5.03 -5.58 5.65
C LEU A 77 3.78 -6.10 4.94
N GLY A 78 2.88 -6.71 5.69
CA GLY A 78 1.56 -7.09 5.20
C GLY A 78 0.64 -5.88 5.04
N THR A 79 -0.22 -5.93 4.02
CA THR A 79 -1.21 -4.88 3.71
C THR A 79 -2.58 -5.50 3.40
N VAL A 80 -3.60 -4.65 3.26
CA VAL A 80 -4.94 -5.10 2.83
C VAL A 80 -4.89 -5.90 1.52
N ALA A 81 -4.00 -5.53 0.59
CA ALA A 81 -3.86 -6.25 -0.68
C ALA A 81 -3.51 -7.74 -0.48
N ASN A 82 -2.67 -8.07 0.49
CA ASN A 82 -2.28 -9.46 0.78
C ASN A 82 -3.48 -10.28 1.29
N VAL A 83 -4.31 -9.69 2.15
CA VAL A 83 -5.52 -10.34 2.66
C VAL A 83 -6.55 -10.55 1.54
N VAL A 84 -6.77 -9.51 0.72
CA VAL A 84 -7.74 -9.58 -0.40
C VAL A 84 -7.27 -10.58 -1.45
N ASN A 85 -5.98 -10.57 -1.82
CA ASN A 85 -5.42 -11.55 -2.75
C ASN A 85 -5.55 -12.98 -2.21
N ALA A 86 -5.29 -13.20 -0.92
CA ALA A 86 -5.45 -14.52 -0.29
C ALA A 86 -6.90 -15.01 -0.32
N ALA A 87 -7.88 -14.10 -0.21
CA ALA A 87 -9.29 -14.45 -0.26
C ALA A 87 -9.82 -14.65 -1.70
N ALA A 88 -9.26 -13.91 -2.68
CA ALA A 88 -9.76 -13.87 -4.05
C ALA A 88 -9.04 -14.85 -5.00
N SER A 89 -7.86 -15.35 -4.64
CA SER A 89 -7.03 -16.20 -5.51
C SER A 89 -6.92 -17.61 -4.97
N SER A 90 -7.30 -18.60 -5.78
CA SER A 90 -7.17 -20.03 -5.44
C SER A 90 -5.77 -20.60 -5.71
N ASN A 91 -4.93 -19.94 -6.51
CA ASN A 91 -3.67 -20.46 -7.03
C ASN A 91 -2.42 -19.76 -6.46
N LEU A 92 -2.45 -19.38 -5.18
CA LEU A 92 -1.27 -18.83 -4.51
C LEU A 92 -0.37 -19.97 -4.04
N SER A 93 0.96 -19.79 -4.20
CA SER A 93 1.98 -20.72 -3.72
C SER A 93 2.27 -20.62 -2.22
N PHE A 94 1.53 -19.77 -1.50
CA PHE A 94 1.63 -19.52 -0.07
C PHE A 94 0.25 -19.40 0.57
N ASN A 95 0.18 -19.57 1.89
CA ASN A 95 -1.02 -19.32 2.67
C ASN A 95 -0.77 -18.14 3.63
N PHE A 96 -1.33 -16.97 3.29
CA PHE A 96 -1.06 -15.75 4.05
C PHE A 96 -1.41 -15.85 5.54
N ALA A 97 -2.45 -16.60 5.90
CA ALA A 97 -2.88 -16.76 7.29
C ALA A 97 -2.05 -17.79 8.08
N LYS A 98 -1.39 -18.75 7.39
CA LYS A 98 -0.66 -19.85 8.04
C LYS A 98 0.85 -19.69 8.01
N ASP A 99 1.38 -19.04 6.93
CA ASP A 99 2.82 -18.95 6.72
C ASP A 99 3.47 -17.76 7.42
N PHE A 100 2.66 -16.85 7.99
CA PHE A 100 3.10 -15.66 8.69
C PHE A 100 2.59 -15.63 10.13
N SER A 101 3.46 -15.21 11.05
CA SER A 101 3.09 -14.87 12.42
C SER A 101 2.94 -13.35 12.53
N PRO A 102 1.74 -12.83 12.85
CA PRO A 102 1.53 -11.39 13.00
C PRO A 102 2.30 -10.86 14.22
N ILE A 103 2.97 -9.72 14.08
CA ILE A 103 3.75 -9.07 15.14
C ILE A 103 2.97 -7.88 15.69
N ALA A 104 2.68 -6.89 14.85
CA ALA A 104 1.99 -5.66 15.25
C ALA A 104 1.34 -4.95 14.07
N LEU A 105 0.31 -4.15 14.35
CA LEU A 105 -0.21 -3.13 13.44
C LEU A 105 0.69 -1.90 13.54
N VAL A 106 1.54 -1.68 12.52
CA VAL A 106 2.55 -0.62 12.55
C VAL A 106 2.01 0.76 12.15
N ALA A 107 0.98 0.82 11.30
CA ALA A 107 0.35 2.08 10.90
C ALA A 107 -1.03 1.87 10.30
N THR A 108 -1.87 2.90 10.41
CA THR A 108 -3.08 3.07 9.61
C THR A 108 -2.89 4.29 8.72
N VAL A 109 -3.00 4.11 7.41
CA VAL A 109 -2.78 5.19 6.45
C VAL A 109 -4.12 5.62 5.86
N PRO A 110 -4.57 6.85 6.14
CA PRO A 110 -5.80 7.38 5.56
C PRO A 110 -5.68 7.49 4.04
N VAL A 111 -6.80 7.23 3.36
CA VAL A 111 -6.92 7.35 1.91
C VAL A 111 -7.78 8.56 1.57
N VAL A 112 -7.35 9.33 0.58
CA VAL A 112 -8.03 10.53 0.08
C VAL A 112 -8.35 10.35 -1.40
N LEU A 113 -9.55 10.79 -1.81
CA LEU A 113 -9.91 10.92 -3.21
C LEU A 113 -9.31 12.21 -3.76
N VAL A 114 -8.39 12.06 -4.69
CA VAL A 114 -7.76 13.17 -5.41
C VAL A 114 -8.08 13.12 -6.89
N VAL A 115 -8.13 14.30 -7.50
CA VAL A 115 -8.34 14.47 -8.94
C VAL A 115 -7.30 15.40 -9.54
N HIS A 116 -7.01 15.21 -10.83
CA HIS A 116 -6.24 16.18 -11.61
C HIS A 116 -7.08 17.45 -11.81
N PRO A 117 -6.51 18.66 -11.65
CA PRO A 117 -7.26 19.92 -11.76
C PRO A 117 -7.98 20.12 -13.08
N SER A 118 -7.49 19.52 -14.18
CA SER A 118 -8.13 19.61 -15.50
C SER A 118 -9.56 19.06 -15.59
N LEU A 119 -9.99 18.26 -14.59
CA LEU A 119 -11.39 17.80 -14.52
C LEU A 119 -12.37 18.93 -14.22
N GLY A 120 -11.91 20.05 -13.63
CA GLY A 120 -12.75 21.19 -13.29
C GLY A 120 -13.78 20.95 -12.19
N VAL A 121 -13.69 19.81 -11.44
CA VAL A 121 -14.63 19.47 -10.37
C VAL A 121 -14.10 19.90 -9.00
N ASN A 122 -15.00 20.27 -8.08
CA ASN A 122 -14.68 20.75 -6.74
C ASN A 122 -15.30 19.90 -5.61
N SER A 123 -16.13 18.94 -5.97
CA SER A 123 -16.82 18.05 -5.04
C SER A 123 -16.98 16.65 -5.60
N VAL A 124 -17.28 15.70 -4.71
CA VAL A 124 -17.62 14.32 -5.09
C VAL A 124 -18.89 14.29 -5.94
N GLN A 125 -19.85 15.15 -5.64
CA GLN A 125 -21.12 15.27 -6.36
C GLN A 125 -20.88 15.73 -7.81
N GLU A 126 -20.02 16.73 -8.01
CA GLU A 126 -19.65 17.19 -9.37
C GLU A 126 -18.88 16.11 -10.13
N LEU A 127 -17.99 15.36 -9.46
CA LEU A 127 -17.29 14.23 -10.06
C LEU A 127 -18.27 13.13 -10.51
N ILE A 128 -19.25 12.79 -9.66
CA ILE A 128 -20.29 11.82 -10.00
C ILE A 128 -21.13 12.27 -11.17
N ALA A 129 -21.54 13.54 -11.19
CA ALA A 129 -22.31 14.12 -12.29
C ALA A 129 -21.51 14.07 -13.61
N LEU A 130 -20.24 14.45 -13.58
CA LEU A 130 -19.35 14.38 -14.75
C LEU A 130 -19.18 12.94 -15.23
N ALA A 131 -18.96 11.97 -14.32
CA ALA A 131 -18.79 10.57 -14.67
C ALA A 131 -20.07 9.96 -15.28
N LYS A 132 -21.26 10.37 -14.82
CA LYS A 132 -22.54 9.96 -15.40
C LYS A 132 -22.74 10.53 -16.81
N SER A 133 -22.25 11.73 -17.09
CA SER A 133 -22.34 12.34 -18.43
C SER A 133 -21.32 11.78 -19.42
N LYS A 134 -20.27 11.11 -18.92
CA LYS A 134 -19.15 10.56 -19.71
C LYS A 134 -18.81 9.13 -19.28
N PRO A 135 -19.73 8.17 -19.44
CA PRO A 135 -19.49 6.78 -19.02
C PRO A 135 -18.30 6.20 -19.79
N ASP A 136 -17.47 5.44 -19.09
CA ASP A 136 -16.27 4.76 -19.60
C ASP A 136 -15.20 5.70 -20.21
N GLN A 137 -15.26 7.02 -19.94
CA GLN A 137 -14.29 7.98 -20.47
C GLN A 137 -13.32 8.53 -19.42
N LEU A 138 -13.67 8.44 -18.15
CA LEU A 138 -12.82 8.88 -17.06
C LEU A 138 -12.07 7.70 -16.47
N ASN A 139 -10.76 7.89 -16.19
CA ASN A 139 -9.90 6.86 -15.65
C ASN A 139 -9.63 7.10 -14.17
N PHE A 140 -9.60 6.02 -13.38
CA PHE A 140 -9.02 6.09 -12.04
C PHE A 140 -7.80 5.18 -11.92
N ALA A 141 -6.73 5.75 -11.36
CA ALA A 141 -5.49 5.05 -11.08
C ALA A 141 -5.55 4.32 -9.73
N SER A 142 -4.85 3.20 -9.62
CA SER A 142 -4.61 2.54 -8.34
C SER A 142 -3.17 2.03 -8.22
N SER A 143 -2.76 1.71 -7.01
CA SER A 143 -1.45 1.08 -6.73
C SER A 143 -1.41 -0.42 -7.04
N GLY A 144 -2.41 -0.94 -7.75
CA GLY A 144 -2.55 -2.32 -8.18
C GLY A 144 -3.92 -2.92 -7.86
N VAL A 145 -4.23 -4.04 -8.48
CA VAL A 145 -5.46 -4.80 -8.23
C VAL A 145 -5.51 -5.25 -6.77
N ALA A 146 -6.69 -5.31 -6.18
CA ALA A 146 -6.94 -5.67 -4.77
C ALA A 146 -6.38 -4.71 -3.71
N THR A 147 -5.68 -3.64 -4.10
CA THR A 147 -5.21 -2.60 -3.16
C THR A 147 -6.38 -1.72 -2.69
N THR A 148 -6.21 -1.05 -1.55
CA THR A 148 -7.22 -0.11 -1.02
C THR A 148 -7.65 0.96 -2.04
N PRO A 149 -6.74 1.60 -2.81
CA PRO A 149 -7.11 2.49 -3.90
C PRO A 149 -8.04 1.87 -4.95
N HIS A 150 -7.76 0.63 -5.37
CA HIS A 150 -8.61 -0.08 -6.32
C HIS A 150 -10.00 -0.35 -5.74
N LEU A 151 -10.06 -0.91 -4.53
CA LEU A 151 -11.33 -1.24 -3.88
C LEU A 151 -12.20 -0.01 -3.64
N ALA A 152 -11.58 1.12 -3.25
CA ALA A 152 -12.30 2.38 -3.06
C ALA A 152 -12.87 2.93 -4.37
N GLY A 153 -12.13 2.87 -5.48
CA GLY A 153 -12.60 3.26 -6.80
C GLY A 153 -13.73 2.36 -7.33
N ALA A 154 -13.58 1.05 -7.16
CA ALA A 154 -14.61 0.08 -7.53
C ALA A 154 -15.89 0.27 -6.69
N LEU A 155 -15.74 0.53 -5.39
CA LEU A 155 -16.88 0.82 -4.51
C LEU A 155 -17.59 2.12 -4.90
N LEU A 156 -16.83 3.17 -5.27
CA LEU A 156 -17.43 4.40 -5.78
C LEU A 156 -18.25 4.15 -7.05
N ASN A 157 -17.73 3.37 -8.00
CA ASN A 157 -18.46 2.98 -9.20
C ASN A 157 -19.82 2.34 -8.86
N VAL A 158 -19.79 1.35 -7.97
CA VAL A 158 -21.02 0.61 -7.57
C VAL A 158 -21.99 1.52 -6.81
N ARG A 159 -21.50 2.29 -5.81
CA ARG A 159 -22.37 3.11 -4.94
C ARG A 159 -22.97 4.31 -5.63
N ALA A 160 -22.25 4.91 -6.58
CA ALA A 160 -22.71 6.08 -7.32
C ALA A 160 -23.41 5.74 -8.64
N GLY A 161 -23.39 4.47 -9.07
CA GLY A 161 -23.91 4.03 -10.37
C GLY A 161 -23.17 4.71 -11.52
N ILE A 162 -21.84 4.79 -11.45
CA ILE A 162 -20.96 5.38 -12.47
C ILE A 162 -20.00 4.33 -13.04
N LYS A 163 -19.35 4.68 -14.16
CA LYS A 163 -18.38 3.80 -14.84
C LYS A 163 -17.07 4.54 -15.05
N LEU A 164 -16.18 4.46 -14.07
CA LEU A 164 -14.78 4.86 -14.19
C LEU A 164 -13.94 3.67 -14.64
N VAL A 165 -13.03 3.88 -15.59
CA VAL A 165 -12.13 2.83 -16.09
C VAL A 165 -10.94 2.69 -15.13
N HIS A 166 -10.69 1.49 -14.65
CA HIS A 166 -9.56 1.22 -13.75
C HIS A 166 -8.24 1.09 -14.51
N VAL A 167 -7.22 1.84 -14.07
CA VAL A 167 -5.84 1.75 -14.57
C VAL A 167 -4.94 1.31 -13.41
N PRO A 168 -4.54 0.01 -13.35
CA PRO A 168 -3.67 -0.49 -12.29
C PRO A 168 -2.19 -0.18 -12.56
N TYR A 169 -1.46 0.23 -11.51
CA TYR A 169 -0.01 0.45 -11.52
C TYR A 169 0.70 -0.48 -10.54
N GLN A 170 2.02 -0.62 -10.66
CA GLN A 170 2.82 -1.40 -9.71
C GLN A 170 3.18 -0.58 -8.44
N GLY A 171 2.22 0.17 -7.89
CA GLY A 171 2.38 0.97 -6.69
C GLY A 171 1.91 2.41 -6.86
N SER A 172 1.95 3.20 -5.77
CA SER A 172 1.44 4.57 -5.78
C SER A 172 2.33 5.52 -6.58
N SER A 173 3.66 5.34 -6.56
CA SER A 173 4.60 6.28 -7.21
C SER A 173 4.37 6.41 -8.72
N PRO A 174 4.35 5.34 -9.54
CA PRO A 174 4.05 5.46 -10.96
C PRO A 174 2.61 5.93 -11.23
N ALA A 175 1.64 5.55 -10.38
CA ALA A 175 0.25 6.00 -10.51
C ALA A 175 0.13 7.53 -10.34
N ILE A 176 0.83 8.10 -9.36
CA ILE A 176 0.84 9.55 -9.10
C ILE A 176 1.55 10.29 -10.22
N THR A 177 2.63 9.75 -10.78
CA THR A 177 3.32 10.36 -11.93
C THR A 177 2.35 10.55 -13.11
N ASP A 178 1.57 9.54 -13.43
CA ASP A 178 0.59 9.61 -14.53
C ASP A 178 -0.63 10.46 -14.19
N LEU A 179 -1.03 10.50 -12.91
CA LEU A 179 -2.08 11.39 -12.43
C LEU A 179 -1.66 12.87 -12.56
N LEU A 180 -0.42 13.21 -12.15
CA LEU A 180 0.13 14.56 -12.27
C LEU A 180 0.31 15.01 -13.74
N ALA A 181 0.58 14.06 -14.62
CA ALA A 181 0.66 14.30 -16.06
C ALA A 181 -0.71 14.36 -16.75
N GLY A 182 -1.82 14.16 -16.02
CA GLY A 182 -3.18 14.14 -16.55
C GLY A 182 -3.52 12.92 -17.42
N ARG A 183 -2.64 11.89 -17.46
CA ARG A 183 -2.91 10.64 -18.20
C ARG A 183 -4.02 9.83 -17.57
N THR A 184 -4.10 9.87 -16.23
CA THR A 184 -5.27 9.45 -15.46
C THR A 184 -5.84 10.66 -14.74
N GLN A 185 -7.12 10.66 -14.36
CA GLN A 185 -7.76 11.85 -13.84
C GLN A 185 -8.13 11.75 -12.36
N ILE A 186 -8.26 10.56 -11.84
CA ILE A 186 -8.83 10.26 -10.52
C ILE A 186 -7.96 9.24 -9.82
N MET A 187 -7.76 9.39 -8.52
CA MET A 187 -7.11 8.37 -7.71
C MET A 187 -7.62 8.43 -6.27
N PHE A 188 -7.88 7.26 -5.68
CA PHE A 188 -7.85 7.11 -4.24
C PHE A 188 -6.40 6.85 -3.83
N SER A 189 -5.83 7.69 -2.99
CA SER A 189 -4.41 7.60 -2.64
C SER A 189 -4.17 7.69 -1.15
N PRO A 190 -3.19 6.97 -0.62
CA PRO A 190 -2.67 7.25 0.71
C PRO A 190 -2.26 8.72 0.83
N VAL A 191 -2.74 9.39 1.88
CA VAL A 191 -2.49 10.83 2.07
C VAL A 191 -0.99 11.15 2.14
N SER A 192 -0.18 10.26 2.72
CA SER A 192 1.26 10.44 2.90
C SER A 192 2.02 10.70 1.59
N VAL A 193 1.52 10.20 0.46
CA VAL A 193 2.19 10.36 -0.84
C VAL A 193 1.62 11.48 -1.70
N VAL A 194 0.37 11.93 -1.47
CA VAL A 194 -0.27 13.01 -2.27
C VAL A 194 -0.34 14.35 -1.54
N LEU A 195 -0.08 14.40 -0.24
CA LEU A 195 -0.17 15.64 0.55
C LEU A 195 0.70 16.79 0.01
N PRO A 196 1.96 16.57 -0.42
CA PRO A 196 2.75 17.63 -1.05
C PRO A 196 2.09 18.18 -2.31
N HIS A 197 1.49 17.34 -3.13
CA HIS A 197 0.83 17.71 -4.38
C HIS A 197 -0.48 18.45 -4.14
N ILE A 198 -1.22 18.09 -3.08
CA ILE A 198 -2.42 18.81 -2.64
C ILE A 198 -2.04 20.21 -2.16
N LYS A 199 -0.99 20.31 -1.33
CA LYS A 199 -0.49 21.61 -0.84
C LYS A 199 0.04 22.50 -1.95
N ALA A 200 0.67 21.93 -2.98
CA ALA A 200 1.15 22.64 -4.16
C ALA A 200 0.04 22.98 -5.17
N GLY A 201 -1.20 22.50 -4.97
CA GLY A 201 -2.32 22.70 -5.90
C GLY A 201 -2.22 21.91 -7.21
N THR A 202 -1.23 21.04 -7.37
CA THR A 202 -1.07 20.17 -8.54
C THR A 202 -2.05 19.00 -8.56
N LEU A 203 -2.62 18.65 -7.40
CA LEU A 203 -3.76 17.75 -7.27
C LEU A 203 -4.82 18.40 -6.37
N LYS A 204 -6.09 18.10 -6.64
CA LYS A 204 -7.21 18.55 -5.82
C LYS A 204 -7.78 17.40 -5.00
N ALA A 205 -7.86 17.57 -3.68
CA ALA A 205 -8.54 16.62 -2.78
C ALA A 205 -10.04 16.90 -2.78
N LEU A 206 -10.86 15.88 -2.95
CA LEU A 206 -12.32 15.98 -2.93
C LEU A 206 -12.93 15.41 -1.63
N ALA A 207 -12.38 14.30 -1.12
CA ALA A 207 -12.93 13.64 0.05
C ALA A 207 -11.91 12.71 0.73
N TRP A 208 -12.11 12.48 2.03
CA TRP A 208 -11.50 11.39 2.78
C TRP A 208 -12.31 10.11 2.63
N ALA A 209 -11.64 8.98 2.42
CA ALA A 209 -12.28 7.67 2.47
C ALA A 209 -12.33 7.17 3.94
N ALA A 210 -13.01 7.90 4.80
CA ALA A 210 -13.17 7.59 6.22
C ALA A 210 -14.54 8.04 6.74
N PRO A 211 -15.06 7.45 7.84
CA PRO A 211 -16.36 7.79 8.40
C PRO A 211 -16.47 9.21 8.95
N LYS A 212 -15.34 9.83 9.28
CA LYS A 212 -15.28 11.21 9.81
C LYS A 212 -14.35 12.06 8.95
N ARG A 213 -14.67 13.36 8.87
CA ARG A 213 -13.82 14.34 8.18
C ARG A 213 -12.47 14.41 8.88
N GLY A 214 -11.40 14.23 8.13
CA GLY A 214 -10.03 14.45 8.61
C GLY A 214 -9.78 15.96 8.81
N GLY A 215 -9.04 16.31 9.84
CA GLY A 215 -8.56 17.67 10.09
C GLY A 215 -7.33 18.00 9.27
#